data_8e5c9fe5bc8e8d3bb23140693f8895a3
#
_entry.id   8e5c9fe5bc8e8d3bb23140693f8895a3
#
_cell.length_a   1.000
_cell.length_b   1.000
_cell.length_c   1.000
_cell.angle_alpha   90.00
_cell.angle_beta   90.00
_cell.angle_gamma   90.00
#
_symmetry.space_group_name_H-M   'P 1'
#
loop_
_entity.id
_entity.type
_entity.pdbx_description
1 polymer ?
#
loop_
_entity_poly.entity_id
_entity_poly.type
_entity_poly.pdbx_seq_one_letter_code
_entity_poly.pdbx_strand_id
1 'polypeptide(L)'
;VTGCLRISKESIFTGLNNLNVFSILDANYREHFGFTESDVLNICRDYDINEKYVEIKEWYDGYDFGGIEVYNPWSVLKYVNDLMSNPNKIPLSYWANTSSNSIVRTLIERADKTTKAEIESLMKGDSITKEIHLDVTYGDVYDTRDSLWNMLLLTGYLKVISYNNETMCLKIPNKEVKYIFKTKILKWF
;
A
#
# COMPACT_ATOMS: atom_id res chain seq x y z
N VAL A 1 18.02 -2.42 -7.59
CA VAL A 1 16.84 -3.18 -8.03
C VAL A 1 15.74 -2.95 -7.02
N THR A 2 14.53 -2.66 -7.46
CA THR A 2 13.34 -2.44 -6.61
C THR A 2 12.23 -3.40 -7.02
N GLY A 3 11.35 -3.74 -6.10
CA GLY A 3 10.19 -4.61 -6.34
C GLY A 3 9.29 -4.72 -5.11
N CYS A 4 8.06 -5.19 -5.31
CA CYS A 4 7.11 -5.39 -4.22
C CYS A 4 7.51 -6.56 -3.31
N LEU A 5 8.15 -7.59 -3.86
CA LEU A 5 8.62 -8.77 -3.12
C LEU A 5 10.12 -8.94 -3.26
N ARG A 6 10.69 -9.67 -2.30
CA ARG A 6 12.11 -9.98 -2.27
C ARG A 6 12.48 -10.94 -3.40
N ILE A 7 13.53 -10.63 -4.17
CA ILE A 7 13.99 -11.44 -5.31
C ILE A 7 15.16 -12.35 -4.92
N SER A 8 15.46 -12.46 -3.63
CA SER A 8 16.71 -13.05 -3.11
C SER A 8 16.95 -14.54 -3.44
N LYS A 9 15.92 -15.25 -3.88
CA LYS A 9 16.05 -16.68 -4.27
C LYS A 9 16.07 -16.90 -5.79
N GLU A 10 15.97 -15.85 -6.58
CA GLU A 10 16.02 -15.99 -8.04
C GLU A 10 17.47 -16.24 -8.52
N SER A 11 17.62 -17.12 -9.49
CA SER A 11 18.91 -17.63 -9.98
C SER A 11 19.88 -16.57 -10.51
N ILE A 12 19.37 -15.40 -10.93
CA ILE A 12 20.19 -14.29 -11.40
C ILE A 12 21.07 -13.64 -10.32
N PHE A 13 20.82 -13.92 -9.05
CA PHE A 13 21.57 -13.37 -7.92
C PHE A 13 22.49 -14.37 -7.21
N THR A 14 22.68 -15.57 -7.74
CA THR A 14 23.51 -16.62 -7.11
C THR A 14 24.99 -16.24 -6.94
N GLY A 15 25.47 -15.18 -7.58
CA GLY A 15 26.82 -14.63 -7.42
C GLY A 15 26.94 -13.43 -6.48
N LEU A 16 25.81 -12.90 -5.95
CA LEU A 16 25.77 -11.68 -5.12
C LEU A 16 25.40 -12.04 -3.67
N ASN A 17 26.40 -12.42 -2.87
CA ASN A 17 26.18 -12.94 -1.52
C ASN A 17 25.95 -11.85 -0.44
N ASN A 18 26.18 -10.56 -0.75
CA ASN A 18 26.21 -9.47 0.24
C ASN A 18 25.26 -8.32 -0.14
N LEU A 19 24.04 -8.62 -0.56
CA LEU A 19 23.06 -7.58 -0.84
C LEU A 19 22.49 -6.98 0.44
N ASN A 20 22.60 -5.66 0.59
CA ASN A 20 21.80 -4.93 1.57
C ASN A 20 20.39 -4.78 1.02
N VAL A 21 19.40 -5.34 1.72
CA VAL A 21 17.98 -5.25 1.36
C VAL A 21 17.30 -4.32 2.34
N PHE A 22 16.62 -3.30 1.81
CA PHE A 22 15.83 -2.35 2.60
C PHE A 22 14.35 -2.59 2.35
N SER A 23 13.57 -2.50 3.40
CA SER A 23 12.11 -2.68 3.40
C SER A 23 11.40 -1.35 3.72
N ILE A 24 10.08 -1.37 3.71
CA ILE A 24 9.25 -0.22 4.10
C ILE A 24 9.42 0.18 5.57
N LEU A 25 10.03 -0.67 6.41
CA LEU A 25 10.28 -0.38 7.83
C LEU A 25 11.64 0.29 8.06
N ASP A 26 12.53 0.28 7.05
CA ASP A 26 13.87 0.84 7.17
C ASP A 26 13.86 2.36 6.98
N ALA A 27 14.69 3.05 7.78
CA ALA A 27 14.85 4.49 7.67
C ALA A 27 15.62 4.93 6.40
N ASN A 28 16.35 4.01 5.76
CA ASN A 28 17.10 4.29 4.55
C ASN A 28 16.16 4.43 3.34
N TYR A 29 16.38 5.48 2.55
CA TYR A 29 15.66 5.76 1.30
C TYR A 29 14.14 6.02 1.45
N ARG A 30 13.63 6.17 2.65
CA ARG A 30 12.21 6.33 2.96
C ARG A 30 11.52 7.51 2.24
N GLU A 31 12.28 8.57 1.92
CA GLU A 31 11.77 9.77 1.23
C GLU A 31 11.72 9.63 -0.30
N HIS A 32 12.21 8.50 -0.86
CA HIS A 32 12.41 8.37 -2.30
C HIS A 32 11.33 7.55 -3.01
N PHE A 33 10.42 6.93 -2.26
CA PHE A 33 9.41 6.01 -2.83
C PHE A 33 7.97 6.51 -2.68
N GLY A 34 7.78 7.79 -2.36
CA GLY A 34 6.49 8.44 -2.26
C GLY A 34 6.66 9.96 -2.31
N PHE A 35 5.58 10.71 -2.35
CA PHE A 35 5.63 12.15 -2.08
C PHE A 35 5.54 12.39 -0.58
N THR A 36 6.41 13.25 -0.06
CA THR A 36 6.31 13.76 1.31
C THR A 36 5.21 14.84 1.40
N GLU A 37 4.82 15.21 2.62
CA GLU A 37 3.87 16.30 2.82
C GLU A 37 4.35 17.62 2.17
N SER A 38 5.66 17.91 2.26
CA SER A 38 6.23 19.09 1.64
C SER A 38 6.14 19.08 0.11
N ASP A 39 6.31 17.90 -0.51
CA ASP A 39 6.15 17.76 -1.96
C ASP A 39 4.71 18.05 -2.39
N VAL A 40 3.74 17.50 -1.66
CA VAL A 40 2.31 17.71 -1.95
C VAL A 40 1.90 19.17 -1.74
N LEU A 41 2.37 19.81 -0.67
CA LEU A 41 2.13 21.24 -0.45
C LEU A 41 2.74 22.12 -1.55
N ASN A 42 3.93 21.77 -2.04
CA ASN A 42 4.55 22.46 -3.17
C ASN A 42 3.71 22.29 -4.45
N ILE A 43 3.27 21.07 -4.74
CA ILE A 43 2.37 20.79 -5.86
C ILE A 43 1.08 21.61 -5.74
N CYS A 44 0.44 21.64 -4.58
CA CYS A 44 -0.78 22.41 -4.37
C CYS A 44 -0.59 23.91 -4.64
N ARG A 45 0.56 24.45 -4.20
CA ARG A 45 0.91 25.85 -4.45
C ARG A 45 1.21 26.13 -5.91
N ASP A 46 1.99 25.28 -6.57
CA ASP A 46 2.44 25.48 -7.94
C ASP A 46 1.27 25.39 -8.95
N TYR A 47 0.23 24.63 -8.61
CA TYR A 47 -1.00 24.48 -9.42
C TYR A 47 -2.19 25.31 -8.93
N ASP A 48 -1.98 26.17 -7.88
CA ASP A 48 -3.02 27.02 -7.28
C ASP A 48 -4.27 26.26 -6.82
N ILE A 49 -4.04 25.12 -6.15
CA ILE A 49 -5.09 24.22 -5.62
C ILE A 49 -4.94 23.97 -4.11
N ASN A 50 -4.51 24.98 -3.35
CA ASN A 50 -4.23 24.83 -1.91
C ASN A 50 -5.45 24.36 -1.11
N GLU A 51 -6.65 24.75 -1.51
CA GLU A 51 -7.91 24.32 -0.88
C GLU A 51 -8.18 22.81 -1.04
N LYS A 52 -7.52 22.15 -1.99
CA LYS A 52 -7.64 20.70 -2.24
C LYS A 52 -6.70 19.85 -1.40
N TYR A 53 -5.78 20.46 -0.66
CA TYR A 53 -4.78 19.73 0.15
C TYR A 53 -5.42 18.72 1.11
N VAL A 54 -6.50 19.09 1.82
CA VAL A 54 -7.18 18.20 2.77
C VAL A 54 -7.79 16.98 2.06
N GLU A 55 -8.40 17.18 0.89
CA GLU A 55 -8.93 16.09 0.08
C GLU A 55 -7.80 15.14 -0.39
N ILE A 56 -6.68 15.69 -0.86
CA ILE A 56 -5.50 14.92 -1.29
C ILE A 56 -4.96 14.10 -0.12
N LYS A 57 -4.82 14.70 1.06
CA LYS A 57 -4.35 14.02 2.27
C LYS A 57 -5.26 12.86 2.65
N GLU A 58 -6.56 13.05 2.74
CA GLU A 58 -7.50 12.01 3.12
C GLU A 58 -7.56 10.82 2.13
N TRP A 59 -7.34 11.09 0.85
CA TRP A 59 -7.48 10.09 -0.19
C TRP A 59 -6.19 9.35 -0.53
N TYR A 60 -5.03 10.00 -0.49
CA TYR A 60 -3.80 9.48 -1.09
C TYR A 60 -2.61 9.41 -0.15
N ASP A 61 -2.73 9.92 1.08
CA ASP A 61 -1.73 9.83 2.14
C ASP A 61 -1.83 8.50 2.91
N GLY A 62 -0.99 8.37 3.93
CA GLY A 62 -1.13 7.38 4.99
C GLY A 62 -0.26 6.14 4.84
N TYR A 63 0.70 6.12 3.94
CA TYR A 63 1.76 5.11 3.95
C TYR A 63 2.89 5.57 4.87
N ASP A 64 3.32 4.72 5.79
CA ASP A 64 4.47 4.97 6.66
C ASP A 64 5.66 4.17 6.15
N PHE A 65 6.72 4.87 5.75
CA PHE A 65 7.98 4.25 5.34
C PHE A 65 9.08 4.71 6.32
N GLY A 66 9.49 3.79 7.21
CA GLY A 66 10.55 4.06 8.18
C GLY A 66 10.29 5.29 9.07
N GLY A 67 9.02 5.55 9.43
CA GLY A 67 8.59 6.65 10.28
C GLY A 67 8.32 7.98 9.54
N ILE A 68 8.26 7.97 8.20
CA ILE A 68 7.80 9.13 7.40
C ILE A 68 6.51 8.78 6.68
N GLU A 69 5.47 9.60 6.85
CA GLU A 69 4.25 9.50 6.04
C GLU A 69 4.52 9.94 4.60
N VAL A 70 4.06 9.12 3.66
CA VAL A 70 4.19 9.38 2.23
C VAL A 70 2.85 9.16 1.51
N TYR A 71 2.66 9.95 0.47
CA TYR A 71 1.51 9.89 -0.43
C TYR A 71 1.81 9.01 -1.64
N ASN A 72 0.77 8.41 -2.21
CA ASN A 72 0.88 7.72 -3.51
C ASN A 72 1.09 8.73 -4.64
N PRO A 73 2.27 8.80 -5.28
CA PRO A 73 2.56 9.81 -6.29
C PRO A 73 1.64 9.72 -7.52
N TRP A 74 1.32 8.49 -7.95
CA TRP A 74 0.44 8.26 -9.09
C TRP A 74 -0.94 8.87 -8.89
N SER A 75 -1.55 8.60 -7.73
CA SER A 75 -2.91 9.06 -7.44
C SER A 75 -2.96 10.57 -7.23
N VAL A 76 -1.96 11.15 -6.54
CA VAL A 76 -1.84 12.61 -6.39
C VAL A 76 -1.75 13.29 -7.75
N LEU A 77 -0.81 12.87 -8.62
CA LEU A 77 -0.63 13.50 -9.93
C LEU A 77 -1.84 13.32 -10.84
N LYS A 78 -2.53 12.17 -10.78
CA LYS A 78 -3.76 11.96 -11.54
C LYS A 78 -4.88 12.90 -11.09
N TYR A 79 -5.05 13.08 -9.78
CA TYR A 79 -6.06 13.99 -9.25
C TYR A 79 -5.74 15.45 -9.60
N VAL A 80 -4.48 15.88 -9.46
CA VAL A 80 -4.04 17.22 -9.87
C VAL A 80 -4.33 17.46 -11.36
N ASN A 81 -3.99 16.50 -12.23
CA ASN A 81 -4.30 16.61 -13.66
C ASN A 81 -5.79 16.72 -13.95
N ASP A 82 -6.63 15.97 -13.23
CA ASP A 82 -8.08 16.05 -13.36
C ASP A 82 -8.61 17.42 -12.90
N LEU A 83 -8.05 18.00 -11.82
CA LEU A 83 -8.40 19.34 -11.33
C LEU A 83 -8.05 20.43 -12.33
N MET A 84 -6.95 20.29 -13.09
CA MET A 84 -6.59 21.24 -14.16
C MET A 84 -7.65 21.26 -15.27
N SER A 85 -8.31 20.13 -15.53
CA SER A 85 -9.38 20.02 -16.50
C SER A 85 -10.74 20.41 -15.93
N ASN A 86 -10.99 20.17 -14.66
CA ASN A 86 -12.23 20.48 -13.94
C ASN A 86 -11.94 20.78 -12.45
N PRO A 87 -11.92 22.07 -12.03
CA PRO A 87 -11.63 22.46 -10.65
C PRO A 87 -12.59 21.88 -9.60
N ASN A 88 -13.79 21.46 -10.01
CA ASN A 88 -14.78 20.85 -9.13
C ASN A 88 -14.70 19.31 -9.09
N LYS A 89 -13.65 18.72 -9.67
CA LYS A 89 -13.45 17.27 -9.66
C LYS A 89 -13.32 16.75 -8.23
N ILE A 90 -14.03 15.66 -7.96
CA ILE A 90 -13.88 14.91 -6.69
C ILE A 90 -12.76 13.87 -6.83
N PRO A 91 -12.06 13.51 -5.73
CA PRO A 91 -11.06 12.47 -5.74
C PRO A 91 -11.65 11.12 -6.18
N LEU A 92 -10.86 10.35 -6.92
CA LEU A 92 -11.21 9.01 -7.39
C LEU A 92 -10.14 7.99 -6.97
N SER A 93 -10.47 6.71 -7.07
CA SER A 93 -9.50 5.64 -6.88
C SER A 93 -8.74 5.38 -8.18
N TYR A 94 -7.65 6.10 -8.39
CA TYR A 94 -6.81 6.00 -9.60
C TYR A 94 -5.95 4.74 -9.59
N TRP A 95 -5.52 4.31 -8.41
CA TRP A 95 -4.65 3.14 -8.25
C TRP A 95 -5.38 1.82 -8.53
N ALA A 96 -6.69 1.77 -8.36
CA ALA A 96 -7.50 0.57 -8.54
C ALA A 96 -7.35 -0.15 -9.89
N ASN A 97 -6.85 0.52 -10.92
CA ASN A 97 -6.79 0.01 -12.29
C ASN A 97 -5.35 -0.09 -12.82
N THR A 98 -4.33 0.07 -11.98
CA THR A 98 -2.92 0.13 -12.41
C THR A 98 -2.25 -1.24 -12.53
N SER A 99 -2.76 -2.27 -11.87
CA SER A 99 -2.17 -3.61 -11.89
C SER A 99 -3.23 -4.72 -11.92
N SER A 100 -2.83 -5.89 -12.43
CA SER A 100 -3.62 -7.10 -12.27
C SER A 100 -3.44 -7.61 -10.84
N ASN A 101 -4.48 -7.49 -10.03
CA ASN A 101 -4.49 -7.98 -8.64
C ASN A 101 -4.72 -9.49 -8.55
N SER A 102 -4.23 -10.26 -9.53
CA SER A 102 -4.51 -11.70 -9.66
C SER A 102 -4.02 -12.51 -8.46
N ILE A 103 -2.84 -12.19 -7.93
CA ILE A 103 -2.29 -12.89 -6.75
C ILE A 103 -3.16 -12.64 -5.52
N VAL A 104 -3.46 -11.37 -5.22
CA VAL A 104 -4.31 -10.98 -4.08
C VAL A 104 -5.70 -11.61 -4.23
N ARG A 105 -6.28 -11.57 -5.42
CA ARG A 105 -7.56 -12.21 -5.70
C ARG A 105 -7.54 -13.72 -5.44
N THR A 106 -6.54 -14.43 -5.95
CA THR A 106 -6.40 -15.88 -5.74
C THR A 106 -6.27 -16.22 -4.25
N LEU A 107 -5.55 -15.42 -3.48
CA LEU A 107 -5.40 -15.62 -2.04
C LEU A 107 -6.71 -15.38 -1.29
N ILE A 108 -7.48 -14.36 -1.69
CA ILE A 108 -8.79 -14.06 -1.09
C ILE A 108 -9.83 -15.14 -1.42
N GLU A 109 -9.86 -15.62 -2.66
CA GLU A 109 -10.76 -16.72 -3.07
C GLU A 109 -10.50 -18.03 -2.30
N ARG A 110 -9.31 -18.20 -1.71
CA ARG A 110 -8.95 -19.33 -0.85
C ARG A 110 -9.12 -19.04 0.65
N ALA A 111 -9.47 -17.80 1.00
CA ALA A 111 -9.56 -17.36 2.39
C ALA A 111 -10.78 -17.93 3.10
N ASP A 112 -10.66 -18.07 4.40
CA ASP A 112 -11.72 -18.56 5.27
C ASP A 112 -12.67 -17.45 5.76
N LYS A 113 -13.69 -17.86 6.53
CA LYS A 113 -14.66 -16.91 7.13
C LYS A 113 -14.02 -15.94 8.13
N THR A 114 -12.94 -16.35 8.79
CA THR A 114 -12.22 -15.51 9.76
C THR A 114 -11.55 -14.36 9.04
N THR A 115 -10.86 -14.64 7.94
CA THR A 115 -10.23 -13.64 7.07
C THR A 115 -11.24 -12.62 6.54
N LYS A 116 -12.44 -13.09 6.14
CA LYS A 116 -13.52 -12.18 5.72
C LYS A 116 -13.94 -11.23 6.83
N ALA A 117 -14.16 -11.74 8.06
CA ALA A 117 -14.53 -10.92 9.21
C ALA A 117 -13.43 -9.88 9.56
N GLU A 118 -12.16 -10.24 9.43
CA GLU A 118 -11.03 -9.34 9.64
C GLU A 118 -10.97 -8.23 8.58
N ILE A 119 -11.23 -8.54 7.32
CA ILE A 119 -11.34 -7.54 6.25
C ILE A 119 -12.52 -6.60 6.50
N GLU A 120 -13.66 -7.11 6.95
CA GLU A 120 -14.81 -6.29 7.32
C GLU A 120 -14.51 -5.36 8.52
N SER A 121 -13.70 -5.81 9.49
CA SER A 121 -13.23 -5.00 10.63
C SER A 121 -12.31 -3.87 10.14
N LEU A 122 -11.33 -4.17 9.28
CA LEU A 122 -10.48 -3.16 8.63
C LEU A 122 -11.30 -2.11 7.88
N MET A 123 -12.38 -2.52 7.22
CA MET A 123 -13.29 -1.62 6.50
C MET A 123 -14.06 -0.68 7.43
N LYS A 124 -14.35 -1.10 8.67
CA LYS A 124 -14.96 -0.24 9.72
C LYS A 124 -13.97 0.78 10.26
N GLY A 125 -12.67 0.60 10.00
CA GLY A 125 -11.59 1.47 10.44
C GLY A 125 -10.80 0.91 11.62
N ASP A 126 -11.08 -0.33 12.03
CA ASP A 126 -10.30 -1.04 13.03
C ASP A 126 -8.92 -1.43 12.49
N SER A 127 -8.06 -1.92 13.35
CA SER A 127 -6.78 -2.54 12.99
C SER A 127 -6.80 -4.03 13.32
N ILE A 128 -5.96 -4.79 12.64
CA ILE A 128 -5.74 -6.21 12.93
C ILE A 128 -4.26 -6.44 13.24
N THR A 129 -3.96 -7.46 14.05
CA THR A 129 -2.58 -7.85 14.36
C THR A 129 -2.29 -9.18 13.68
N LYS A 130 -1.21 -9.24 12.90
CA LYS A 130 -0.79 -10.40 12.12
C LYS A 130 0.72 -10.63 12.23
N GLU A 131 1.10 -11.88 12.13
CA GLU A 131 2.48 -12.26 11.86
C GLU A 131 2.79 -11.92 10.40
N ILE A 132 3.87 -11.16 10.15
CA ILE A 132 4.23 -10.66 8.82
C ILE A 132 5.68 -10.99 8.53
N HIS A 133 5.91 -11.58 7.37
CA HIS A 133 7.22 -11.94 6.87
C HIS A 133 7.59 -11.05 5.68
N LEU A 134 8.52 -10.11 5.90
CA LEU A 134 8.97 -9.18 4.84
C LEU A 134 9.94 -9.83 3.85
N ASP A 135 10.39 -11.04 4.12
CA ASP A 135 11.33 -11.80 3.29
C ASP A 135 10.65 -12.79 2.33
N VAL A 136 9.33 -12.73 2.21
CA VAL A 136 8.55 -13.55 1.27
C VAL A 136 8.98 -13.29 -0.16
N THR A 137 9.22 -14.37 -0.91
CA THR A 137 9.54 -14.33 -2.34
C THR A 137 8.32 -14.71 -3.18
N TYR A 138 8.36 -14.45 -4.49
CA TYR A 138 7.29 -14.83 -5.42
C TYR A 138 7.00 -16.35 -5.42
N GLY A 139 8.01 -17.19 -5.13
CA GLY A 139 7.83 -18.64 -5.01
C GLY A 139 7.07 -19.07 -3.77
N ASP A 140 7.21 -18.32 -2.68
CA ASP A 140 6.66 -18.67 -1.36
C ASP A 140 5.22 -18.10 -1.14
N VAL A 141 4.72 -17.28 -2.06
CA VAL A 141 3.45 -16.52 -1.90
C VAL A 141 2.22 -17.40 -1.62
N TYR A 142 2.24 -18.66 -2.05
CA TYR A 142 1.10 -19.56 -1.90
C TYR A 142 1.27 -20.58 -0.77
N ASP A 143 2.40 -20.57 -0.05
CA ASP A 143 2.79 -21.66 0.86
C ASP A 143 2.28 -21.48 2.29
N THR A 144 1.89 -20.26 2.69
CA THR A 144 1.45 -19.97 4.06
C THR A 144 0.05 -19.32 4.11
N ARG A 145 -0.67 -19.53 5.24
CA ARG A 145 -1.95 -18.86 5.51
C ARG A 145 -1.80 -17.34 5.62
N ASP A 146 -0.66 -16.88 6.07
CA ASP A 146 -0.37 -15.46 6.28
C ASP A 146 0.06 -14.73 4.99
N SER A 147 0.23 -15.48 3.89
CA SER A 147 0.62 -14.93 2.58
C SER A 147 -0.32 -13.83 2.09
N LEU A 148 -1.63 -13.90 2.41
CA LEU A 148 -2.56 -12.83 2.06
C LEU A 148 -2.20 -11.51 2.75
N TRP A 149 -1.91 -11.54 4.06
CA TRP A 149 -1.59 -10.34 4.81
C TRP A 149 -0.24 -9.76 4.42
N ASN A 150 0.75 -10.63 4.17
CA ASN A 150 2.04 -10.24 3.60
C ASN A 150 1.85 -9.53 2.25
N MET A 151 1.04 -10.12 1.36
CA MET A 151 0.77 -9.53 0.04
C MET A 151 0.00 -8.22 0.13
N LEU A 152 -1.03 -8.13 0.96
CA LEU A 152 -1.79 -6.89 1.15
C LEU A 152 -0.90 -5.76 1.71
N LEU A 153 0.05 -6.07 2.60
CA LEU A 153 1.00 -5.09 3.10
C LEU A 153 2.02 -4.69 2.02
N LEU A 154 2.73 -5.67 1.45
CA LEU A 154 3.82 -5.43 0.50
C LEU A 154 3.36 -4.79 -0.82
N THR A 155 2.10 -4.98 -1.18
CA THR A 155 1.48 -4.33 -2.36
C THR A 155 0.73 -3.03 -2.04
N GLY A 156 0.78 -2.52 -0.80
CA GLY A 156 0.24 -1.22 -0.42
C GLY A 156 -1.25 -1.18 -0.13
N TYR A 157 -1.93 -2.33 0.05
CA TYR A 157 -3.33 -2.35 0.50
C TYR A 157 -3.47 -2.12 2.00
N LEU A 158 -2.41 -2.40 2.77
CA LEU A 158 -2.37 -2.15 4.21
C LEU A 158 -1.13 -1.33 4.55
N LYS A 159 -1.18 -0.64 5.69
CA LYS A 159 -0.04 0.02 6.33
C LYS A 159 0.22 -0.58 7.70
N VAL A 160 1.45 -0.46 8.18
CA VAL A 160 1.84 -0.77 9.56
C VAL A 160 1.55 0.44 10.44
N ILE A 161 0.88 0.23 11.59
CA ILE A 161 0.68 1.26 12.62
C ILE A 161 1.73 1.10 13.72
N SER A 162 1.99 -0.14 14.11
CA SER A 162 2.98 -0.52 15.10
C SER A 162 3.43 -1.95 14.86
N TYR A 163 4.61 -2.29 15.32
CA TYR A 163 5.13 -3.64 15.22
C TYR A 163 6.00 -3.98 16.43
N ASN A 164 6.12 -5.28 16.68
CA ASN A 164 7.08 -5.87 17.59
C ASN A 164 7.87 -6.96 16.82
N ASN A 165 8.68 -7.76 17.54
CA ASN A 165 9.51 -8.77 16.89
C ASN A 165 8.74 -9.88 16.19
N GLU A 166 7.47 -10.09 16.49
CA GLU A 166 6.68 -11.22 16.02
C GLU A 166 5.48 -10.81 15.17
N THR A 167 4.87 -9.67 15.47
CA THR A 167 3.60 -9.27 14.84
C THR A 167 3.58 -7.80 14.43
N MET A 168 2.75 -7.48 13.44
CA MET A 168 2.46 -6.12 12.99
C MET A 168 0.99 -5.80 13.14
N CYS A 169 0.70 -4.60 13.62
CA CYS A 169 -0.63 -4.02 13.66
C CYS A 169 -0.89 -3.31 12.32
N LEU A 170 -1.88 -3.78 11.58
CA LEU A 170 -2.17 -3.39 10.21
C LEU A 170 -3.48 -2.61 10.11
N LYS A 171 -3.55 -1.64 9.20
CA LYS A 171 -4.74 -0.85 8.90
C LYS A 171 -4.80 -0.48 7.42
N ILE A 172 -6.01 -0.17 6.92
CA ILE A 172 -6.18 0.44 5.59
C ILE A 172 -5.60 1.86 5.62
N PRO A 173 -4.73 2.25 4.66
CA PRO A 173 -3.99 3.52 4.73
C PRO A 173 -4.89 4.75 4.55
N ASN A 174 -5.84 4.73 3.61
CA ASN A 174 -6.56 5.92 3.17
C ASN A 174 -7.92 5.61 2.51
N LYS A 175 -8.64 6.65 2.08
CA LYS A 175 -9.95 6.52 1.43
C LYS A 175 -9.88 5.83 0.06
N GLU A 176 -8.82 6.04 -0.72
CA GLU A 176 -8.63 5.37 -2.01
C GLU A 176 -8.61 3.86 -1.86
N VAL A 177 -7.75 3.36 -0.97
CA VAL A 177 -7.63 1.92 -0.71
C VAL A 177 -8.90 1.36 -0.07
N LYS A 178 -9.52 2.10 0.85
CA LYS A 178 -10.83 1.71 1.42
C LYS A 178 -11.89 1.52 0.33
N TYR A 179 -11.91 2.38 -0.68
CA TYR A 179 -12.80 2.24 -1.83
C TYR A 179 -12.50 0.97 -2.64
N ILE A 180 -11.23 0.60 -2.81
CA ILE A 180 -10.84 -0.65 -3.49
C ILE A 180 -11.33 -1.87 -2.69
N PHE A 181 -11.16 -1.88 -1.38
CA PHE A 181 -11.70 -2.95 -0.53
C PHE A 181 -13.20 -3.11 -0.73
N LYS A 182 -13.96 -2.00 -0.71
CA LYS A 182 -15.42 -2.00 -0.88
C LYS A 182 -15.85 -2.50 -2.26
N THR A 183 -15.18 -2.08 -3.32
CA THR A 183 -15.66 -2.28 -4.70
C THR A 183 -15.11 -3.52 -5.36
N LYS A 184 -13.94 -4.00 -4.93
CA LYS A 184 -13.24 -5.14 -5.51
C LYS A 184 -13.05 -6.27 -4.49
N ILE A 185 -12.32 -6.03 -3.41
CA ILE A 185 -11.85 -7.09 -2.49
C ILE A 185 -13.03 -7.85 -1.85
N LEU A 186 -14.03 -7.15 -1.33
CA LEU A 186 -15.21 -7.81 -0.74
C LEU A 186 -16.05 -8.63 -1.73
N LYS A 187 -15.88 -8.41 -3.03
CA LYS A 187 -16.58 -9.19 -4.07
C LYS A 187 -15.89 -10.51 -4.42
N TRP A 188 -14.65 -10.70 -3.94
CA TRP A 188 -13.89 -11.92 -4.21
C TRP A 188 -14.13 -13.01 -3.16
N PHE A 189 -14.88 -12.70 -2.08
CA PHE A 189 -15.44 -13.66 -1.14
C PHE A 189 -16.81 -14.17 -1.60
#